data_126e8237087300e2cd523df00d69feac
#
_entry.id   126e8237087300e2cd523df00d69feac
#
_cell.length_a   1.000
_cell.length_b   1.000
_cell.length_c   1.000
_cell.angle_alpha   90.00
_cell.angle_beta   90.00
_cell.angle_gamma   90.00
#
_symmetry.space_group_name_H-M   'P 1'
#
loop_
_entity.id
_entity.type
_entity.pdbx_description
1 polymer ?
#
loop_
_entity_poly.entity_id
_entity_poly.type
_entity_poly.pdbx_seq_one_letter_code
_entity_poly.pdbx_strand_id
1 'polypeptide(L)'
;MIYFILTYVLSFCFYFLLKFFSTKHSIRQTEREEGLDSHKLKSGTPTLGGIIFVLIPTCLLLIKYQSFDAIIISIAYLSFSIVGFIDDVKIIKSNKNDGLTPKKRLILEYVISFIILILCLIKGYSKKILIMELTINLGAFFLPFMSTFMVGTANSYNLTDGIDSLLASVSGIIAIGLLIFSFQKERYMISFFLICFFISITSFYFLNYNKAVIFMGDTGSLAIGAVFCIISILLDIPFYFMIMSIPLFFETITDILQVTYFKMTKGKRLFLMAPFHHHLELLGYNEKTITAIFSLIEIILVIFCLFLAKIF
;
A
#
# COMPACT_ATOMS: atom_id res chain seq x y z
N MET A 1 -2.62 25.80 -3.21
CA MET A 1 -2.51 25.62 -4.68
C MET A 1 -1.08 25.33 -5.13
N ILE A 2 -0.07 26.13 -4.80
CA ILE A 2 1.32 25.97 -5.30
C ILE A 2 1.92 24.58 -4.97
N TYR A 3 1.71 24.04 -3.78
CA TYR A 3 2.22 22.71 -3.39
C TYR A 3 1.63 21.58 -4.24
N PHE A 4 0.38 21.66 -4.67
CA PHE A 4 -0.27 20.61 -5.48
C PHE A 4 0.24 20.64 -6.93
N ILE A 5 0.45 21.85 -7.48
CA ILE A 5 1.11 22.01 -8.79
C ILE A 5 2.54 21.46 -8.70
N LEU A 6 3.27 21.79 -7.63
CA LEU A 6 4.63 21.31 -7.40
C LEU A 6 4.66 19.78 -7.29
N THR A 7 3.70 19.17 -6.56
CA THR A 7 3.58 17.71 -6.47
C THR A 7 3.46 17.07 -7.85
N TYR A 8 2.54 17.60 -8.69
CA TYR A 8 2.32 17.07 -10.02
C TYR A 8 3.58 17.18 -10.90
N VAL A 9 4.17 18.37 -10.97
CA VAL A 9 5.37 18.62 -11.79
C VAL A 9 6.54 17.77 -11.33
N LEU A 10 6.82 17.72 -10.02
CA LEU A 10 7.91 16.91 -9.47
C LEU A 10 7.67 15.43 -9.74
N SER A 11 6.46 14.91 -9.51
CA SER A 11 6.15 13.49 -9.75
C SER A 11 6.41 13.11 -11.20
N PHE A 12 5.90 13.87 -12.16
CA PHE A 12 6.14 13.62 -13.59
C PHE A 12 7.63 13.69 -13.95
N CYS A 13 8.32 14.78 -13.57
CA CYS A 13 9.75 14.94 -13.85
C CYS A 13 10.59 13.79 -13.29
N PHE A 14 10.35 13.42 -12.03
CA PHE A 14 11.11 12.34 -11.38
C PHE A 14 10.79 10.96 -11.99
N TYR A 15 9.57 10.66 -12.42
CA TYR A 15 9.27 9.41 -13.12
C TYR A 15 10.04 9.29 -14.45
N PHE A 16 10.12 10.36 -15.23
CA PHE A 16 10.93 10.36 -16.45
C PHE A 16 12.42 10.17 -16.16
N LEU A 17 12.94 10.86 -15.14
CA LEU A 17 14.32 10.68 -14.71
C LEU A 17 14.58 9.25 -14.24
N LEU A 18 13.72 8.69 -13.39
CA LEU A 18 13.85 7.32 -12.90
C LEU A 18 13.82 6.31 -14.04
N LYS A 19 12.91 6.46 -15.00
CA LYS A 19 12.86 5.63 -16.21
C LYS A 19 14.18 5.69 -16.97
N PHE A 20 14.71 6.90 -17.20
CA PHE A 20 15.99 7.09 -17.92
C PHE A 20 17.14 6.42 -17.18
N PHE A 21 17.26 6.61 -15.86
CA PHE A 21 18.32 5.99 -15.06
C PHE A 21 18.16 4.46 -14.99
N SER A 22 16.97 3.95 -14.81
CA SER A 22 16.70 2.51 -14.71
C SER A 22 17.03 1.78 -16.01
N THR A 23 16.72 2.37 -17.16
CA THR A 23 17.08 1.80 -18.46
C THR A 23 18.60 1.79 -18.68
N LYS A 24 19.29 2.85 -18.25
CA LYS A 24 20.76 2.98 -18.37
C LYS A 24 21.52 2.00 -17.47
N HIS A 25 21.02 1.72 -16.27
CA HIS A 25 21.71 0.89 -15.26
C HIS A 25 21.13 -0.52 -15.11
N SER A 26 20.23 -0.94 -16.01
CA SER A 26 19.59 -2.27 -15.98
C SER A 26 18.89 -2.59 -14.64
N ILE A 27 18.33 -1.57 -13.98
CA ILE A 27 17.52 -1.72 -12.77
C ILE A 27 16.14 -2.24 -13.20
N ARG A 28 16.04 -3.57 -13.30
CA ARG A 28 14.87 -4.25 -13.89
C ARG A 28 14.39 -5.33 -12.96
N GLN A 29 13.09 -5.56 -12.95
CA GLN A 29 12.51 -6.68 -12.23
C GLN A 29 12.74 -7.97 -13.02
N THR A 30 13.14 -9.02 -12.31
CA THR A 30 13.19 -10.39 -12.84
C THR A 30 11.93 -11.12 -12.38
N GLU A 31 11.15 -11.60 -13.33
CA GLU A 31 9.96 -12.40 -13.03
C GLU A 31 10.32 -13.80 -12.52
N ARG A 32 9.44 -14.40 -11.71
CA ARG A 32 9.62 -15.78 -11.24
C ARG A 32 9.42 -16.74 -12.41
N GLU A 33 10.23 -17.80 -12.48
CA GLU A 33 10.12 -18.85 -13.51
C GLU A 33 8.73 -19.52 -13.50
N GLU A 34 8.10 -19.59 -12.33
CA GLU A 34 6.77 -20.17 -12.10
C GLU A 34 5.61 -19.20 -12.42
N GLY A 35 5.92 -17.93 -12.79
CA GLY A 35 4.93 -16.91 -13.12
C GLY A 35 4.19 -17.18 -14.42
N LEU A 36 3.05 -16.48 -14.61
CA LEU A 36 2.25 -16.53 -15.82
C LEU A 36 3.07 -16.09 -17.04
N ASP A 37 2.83 -16.67 -18.21
CA ASP A 37 3.56 -16.30 -19.45
C ASP A 37 3.35 -14.82 -19.82
N SER A 38 2.18 -14.24 -19.49
CA SER A 38 1.91 -12.80 -19.61
C SER A 38 2.88 -11.94 -18.81
N HIS A 39 3.30 -12.40 -17.61
CA HIS A 39 4.24 -11.71 -16.74
C HIS A 39 5.68 -11.83 -17.23
N LYS A 40 6.05 -12.95 -17.84
CA LYS A 40 7.38 -13.11 -18.44
C LYS A 40 7.65 -12.08 -19.53
N LEU A 41 6.61 -11.63 -20.25
CA LEU A 41 6.70 -10.57 -21.26
C LEU A 41 7.01 -9.18 -20.64
N LYS A 42 6.74 -8.99 -19.33
CA LYS A 42 7.03 -7.78 -18.58
C LYS A 42 8.44 -7.78 -17.95
N SER A 43 9.15 -8.90 -18.05
CA SER A 43 10.54 -8.99 -17.59
C SER A 43 11.39 -7.88 -18.23
N GLY A 44 12.14 -7.17 -17.40
CA GLY A 44 12.93 -6.03 -17.86
C GLY A 44 12.26 -4.66 -17.69
N THR A 45 11.03 -4.59 -17.16
CA THR A 45 10.40 -3.33 -16.77
C THR A 45 11.16 -2.70 -15.59
N PRO A 46 11.47 -1.40 -15.63
CA PRO A 46 12.04 -0.68 -14.49
C PRO A 46 11.18 -0.82 -13.23
N THR A 47 11.82 -0.93 -12.07
CA THR A 47 11.16 -0.95 -10.75
C THR A 47 11.56 0.25 -9.91
N LEU A 48 11.14 0.29 -8.63
CA LEU A 48 11.36 1.37 -7.67
C LEU A 48 10.56 2.66 -7.94
N GLY A 49 9.52 2.60 -8.76
CA GLY A 49 8.62 3.74 -8.99
C GLY A 49 7.96 4.27 -7.71
N GLY A 50 7.84 3.42 -6.69
CA GLY A 50 7.33 3.76 -5.38
C GLY A 50 8.07 4.88 -4.67
N ILE A 51 9.38 5.02 -4.89
CA ILE A 51 10.20 6.07 -4.28
C ILE A 51 9.57 7.46 -4.49
N ILE A 52 9.00 7.72 -5.65
CA ILE A 52 8.53 9.04 -6.05
C ILE A 52 7.29 9.46 -5.26
N PHE A 53 6.27 8.60 -5.21
CA PHE A 53 5.05 8.91 -4.45
C PHE A 53 5.23 8.72 -2.94
N VAL A 54 6.35 8.16 -2.50
CA VAL A 54 6.75 8.16 -1.08
C VAL A 54 7.47 9.47 -0.73
N LEU A 55 8.51 9.84 -1.46
CA LEU A 55 9.37 10.98 -1.09
C LEU A 55 8.66 12.32 -1.29
N ILE A 56 7.99 12.54 -2.42
CA ILE A 56 7.44 13.85 -2.74
C ILE A 56 6.35 14.29 -1.74
N PRO A 57 5.29 13.50 -1.46
CA PRO A 57 4.30 13.87 -0.45
C PRO A 57 4.90 14.05 0.93
N THR A 58 5.88 13.19 1.31
CA THR A 58 6.54 13.28 2.62
C THR A 58 7.37 14.56 2.77
N CYS A 59 8.19 14.90 1.78
CA CYS A 59 8.97 16.13 1.82
C CYS A 59 8.08 17.37 1.89
N LEU A 60 7.03 17.42 1.07
CA LEU A 60 6.09 18.55 1.08
C LEU A 60 5.31 18.66 2.38
N LEU A 61 4.94 17.51 2.98
CA LEU A 61 4.31 17.47 4.30
C LEU A 61 5.22 18.09 5.36
N LEU A 62 6.48 17.66 5.44
CA LEU A 62 7.44 18.12 6.45
C LEU A 62 7.86 19.58 6.23
N ILE A 63 7.91 20.05 4.98
CA ILE A 63 8.18 21.47 4.67
C ILE A 63 7.02 22.35 5.14
N LYS A 64 5.78 21.90 4.95
CA LYS A 64 4.61 22.72 5.27
C LYS A 64 4.16 22.60 6.72
N TYR A 65 4.29 21.43 7.33
CA TYR A 65 3.79 21.13 8.67
C TYR A 65 4.89 20.53 9.55
N GLN A 66 5.36 21.31 10.54
CA GLN A 66 6.35 20.88 11.53
C GLN A 66 5.64 20.36 12.79
N SER A 67 4.74 19.38 12.61
CA SER A 67 3.96 18.82 13.71
C SER A 67 4.38 17.39 14.02
N PHE A 68 4.11 16.93 15.23
CA PHE A 68 4.42 15.55 15.64
C PHE A 68 3.68 14.52 14.77
N ASP A 69 2.42 14.79 14.40
CA ASP A 69 1.64 13.91 13.53
C ASP A 69 2.22 13.82 12.12
N ALA A 70 2.75 14.94 11.59
CA ALA A 70 3.46 14.93 10.31
C ALA A 70 4.73 14.08 10.39
N ILE A 71 5.45 14.11 11.51
CA ILE A 71 6.62 13.27 11.76
C ILE A 71 6.21 11.78 11.84
N ILE A 72 5.15 11.43 12.57
CA ILE A 72 4.66 10.05 12.67
C ILE A 72 4.29 9.50 11.29
N ILE A 73 3.51 10.24 10.49
CA ILE A 73 3.14 9.85 9.12
C ILE A 73 4.40 9.62 8.28
N SER A 74 5.36 10.55 8.37
CA SER A 74 6.61 10.47 7.62
C SER A 74 7.46 9.26 8.04
N ILE A 75 7.58 9.00 9.34
CA ILE A 75 8.31 7.84 9.86
C ILE A 75 7.66 6.54 9.37
N ALA A 76 6.33 6.41 9.48
CA ALA A 76 5.62 5.23 9.01
C ALA A 76 5.84 4.99 7.51
N TYR A 77 5.67 6.04 6.71
CA TYR A 77 5.77 5.94 5.26
C TYR A 77 7.19 5.61 4.80
N LEU A 78 8.19 6.34 5.34
CA LEU A 78 9.60 6.14 4.95
C LEU A 78 10.18 4.83 5.47
N SER A 79 9.86 4.43 6.70
CA SER A 79 10.48 3.22 7.27
C SER A 79 10.00 1.93 6.57
N PHE A 80 8.72 1.82 6.24
CA PHE A 80 8.21 0.69 5.45
C PHE A 80 8.71 0.76 4.00
N SER A 81 8.83 1.96 3.42
CA SER A 81 9.47 2.14 2.12
C SER A 81 10.94 1.68 2.12
N ILE A 82 11.70 1.95 3.18
CA ILE A 82 13.09 1.49 3.32
C ILE A 82 13.16 -0.04 3.41
N VAL A 83 12.24 -0.69 4.13
CA VAL A 83 12.19 -2.17 4.18
C VAL A 83 11.97 -2.73 2.79
N GLY A 84 10.99 -2.20 2.04
CA GLY A 84 10.72 -2.61 0.66
C GLY A 84 11.90 -2.29 -0.27
N PHE A 85 12.52 -1.12 -0.12
CA PHE A 85 13.69 -0.75 -0.93
C PHE A 85 14.89 -1.71 -0.72
N ILE A 86 15.13 -2.14 0.51
CA ILE A 86 16.18 -3.13 0.79
C ILE A 86 15.84 -4.46 0.11
N ASP A 87 14.56 -4.85 0.10
CA ASP A 87 14.10 -6.06 -0.58
C ASP A 87 14.28 -5.96 -2.09
N ASP A 88 13.77 -4.90 -2.71
CA ASP A 88 13.89 -4.62 -4.15
C ASP A 88 15.36 -4.59 -4.62
N VAL A 89 16.22 -3.86 -3.89
CA VAL A 89 17.65 -3.76 -4.23
C VAL A 89 18.34 -5.11 -4.13
N LYS A 90 17.96 -5.94 -3.17
CA LYS A 90 18.54 -7.27 -3.02
C LYS A 90 18.14 -8.18 -4.17
N ILE A 91 16.88 -8.16 -4.60
CA ILE A 91 16.37 -8.88 -5.77
C ILE A 91 17.13 -8.44 -7.03
N ILE A 92 17.29 -7.12 -7.26
CA ILE A 92 18.02 -6.58 -8.41
C ILE A 92 19.47 -7.04 -8.44
N LYS A 93 20.16 -7.02 -7.29
CA LYS A 93 21.57 -7.41 -7.19
C LYS A 93 21.80 -8.91 -7.35
N SER A 94 20.89 -9.75 -6.88
CA SER A 94 21.04 -11.21 -6.94
C SER A 94 20.75 -11.78 -8.33
N ASN A 95 20.11 -11.04 -9.22
CA ASN A 95 19.51 -11.53 -10.46
C ASN A 95 18.63 -12.80 -10.23
N LYS A 96 18.22 -13.03 -8.99
CA LYS A 96 17.32 -14.10 -8.54
C LYS A 96 16.27 -13.42 -7.68
N ASN A 97 15.08 -14.00 -7.61
CA ASN A 97 14.02 -13.48 -6.73
C ASN A 97 14.30 -13.74 -5.23
N ASP A 98 15.56 -13.56 -4.80
CA ASP A 98 16.03 -13.76 -3.44
C ASP A 98 16.11 -12.41 -2.71
N GLY A 99 14.95 -11.88 -2.32
CA GLY A 99 14.84 -10.72 -1.46
C GLY A 99 15.24 -10.99 0.02
N LEU A 100 14.68 -10.25 0.94
CA LEU A 100 14.76 -10.55 2.37
C LEU A 100 14.05 -11.86 2.65
N THR A 101 14.58 -12.66 3.58
CA THR A 101 13.83 -13.83 4.01
C THR A 101 12.51 -13.37 4.66
N PRO A 102 11.37 -14.04 4.42
CA PRO A 102 10.06 -13.61 4.95
C PRO A 102 10.07 -13.35 6.45
N LYS A 103 10.82 -14.19 7.20
CA LYS A 103 10.96 -14.04 8.65
C LYS A 103 11.70 -12.75 9.03
N LYS A 104 12.80 -12.39 8.33
CA LYS A 104 13.56 -11.15 8.60
C LYS A 104 12.72 -9.92 8.26
N ARG A 105 12.01 -9.94 7.13
CA ARG A 105 11.12 -8.87 6.69
C ARG A 105 10.03 -8.63 7.73
N LEU A 106 9.30 -9.67 8.14
CA LEU A 106 8.26 -9.57 9.17
C LEU A 106 8.79 -9.01 10.50
N ILE A 107 9.95 -9.48 10.97
CA ILE A 107 10.55 -8.98 12.22
C ILE A 107 10.82 -7.47 12.12
N LEU A 108 11.39 -6.99 11.00
CA LEU A 108 11.66 -5.57 10.80
C LEU A 108 10.35 -4.76 10.78
N GLU A 109 9.33 -5.21 10.05
CA GLU A 109 8.02 -4.58 9.99
C GLU A 109 7.35 -4.49 11.37
N TYR A 110 7.39 -5.58 12.17
CA TYR A 110 6.87 -5.56 13.53
C TYR A 110 7.63 -4.61 14.45
N VAL A 111 8.96 -4.61 14.43
CA VAL A 111 9.77 -3.68 15.25
C VAL A 111 9.43 -2.22 14.90
N ILE A 112 9.37 -1.91 13.61
CA ILE A 112 9.03 -0.57 13.14
C ILE A 112 7.61 -0.18 13.57
N SER A 113 6.63 -1.06 13.38
CA SER A 113 5.25 -0.78 13.76
C SER A 113 5.10 -0.57 15.27
N PHE A 114 5.78 -1.36 16.10
CA PHE A 114 5.81 -1.15 17.56
C PHE A 114 6.34 0.22 17.94
N ILE A 115 7.46 0.65 17.35
CA ILE A 115 8.05 1.97 17.60
C ILE A 115 7.06 3.09 17.23
N ILE A 116 6.44 3.01 16.06
CA ILE A 116 5.47 4.01 15.59
C ILE A 116 4.27 4.09 16.52
N LEU A 117 3.73 2.95 16.94
CA LEU A 117 2.57 2.90 17.83
C LEU A 117 2.90 3.40 19.24
N ILE A 118 4.12 3.15 19.73
CA ILE A 118 4.59 3.74 21.01
C ILE A 118 4.64 5.26 20.88
N LEU A 119 5.13 5.81 19.77
CA LEU A 119 5.12 7.26 19.53
C LEU A 119 3.69 7.83 19.53
N CYS A 120 2.72 7.12 18.94
CA CYS A 120 1.31 7.49 19.01
C CYS A 120 0.80 7.52 20.46
N LEU A 121 1.13 6.51 21.27
CA LEU A 121 0.72 6.47 22.68
C LEU A 121 1.37 7.59 23.51
N ILE A 122 2.65 7.90 23.28
CA ILE A 122 3.35 9.02 23.93
C ILE A 122 2.67 10.35 23.59
N LYS A 123 2.19 10.51 22.36
CA LYS A 123 1.42 11.69 21.94
C LYS A 123 0.03 11.77 22.57
N GLY A 124 -0.46 10.68 23.15
CA GLY A 124 -1.78 10.61 23.78
C GLY A 124 -2.90 10.11 22.89
N TYR A 125 -2.58 9.46 21.76
CA TYR A 125 -3.59 8.80 20.94
C TYR A 125 -4.29 7.69 21.72
N SER A 126 -5.59 7.52 21.45
CA SER A 126 -6.46 6.62 22.19
C SER A 126 -6.13 5.14 21.91
N LYS A 127 -6.20 4.31 22.94
CA LYS A 127 -6.18 2.85 22.82
C LYS A 127 -7.55 2.26 22.46
N LYS A 128 -8.47 3.10 21.99
CA LYS A 128 -9.84 2.73 21.70
C LYS A 128 -10.05 2.62 20.19
N ILE A 129 -10.88 1.69 19.79
CA ILE A 129 -11.39 1.59 18.42
C ILE A 129 -12.87 1.96 18.46
N LEU A 130 -13.24 2.93 17.63
CA LEU A 130 -14.63 3.33 17.45
C LEU A 130 -15.24 2.48 16.33
N ILE A 131 -16.29 1.74 16.65
CA ILE A 131 -17.08 0.93 15.72
C ILE A 131 -18.50 1.52 15.73
N MET A 132 -18.79 2.40 14.80
CA MET A 132 -20.03 3.18 14.81
C MET A 132 -20.18 3.95 16.13
N GLU A 133 -21.14 3.54 16.98
CA GLU A 133 -21.39 4.13 18.31
C GLU A 133 -20.72 3.34 19.45
N LEU A 134 -20.22 2.15 19.15
CA LEU A 134 -19.53 1.30 20.14
C LEU A 134 -18.06 1.64 20.24
N THR A 135 -17.59 1.84 21.45
CA THR A 135 -16.16 2.09 21.72
C THR A 135 -15.52 0.89 22.41
N ILE A 136 -14.58 0.23 21.74
CA ILE A 136 -13.83 -0.90 22.28
C ILE A 136 -12.47 -0.41 22.77
N ASN A 137 -12.20 -0.54 24.07
CA ASN A 137 -10.89 -0.21 24.63
C ASN A 137 -9.98 -1.45 24.60
N LEU A 138 -8.93 -1.40 23.79
CA LEU A 138 -7.98 -2.50 23.64
C LEU A 138 -7.00 -2.62 24.83
N GLY A 139 -6.84 -1.57 25.65
CA GLY A 139 -5.96 -1.61 26.81
C GLY A 139 -4.53 -2.08 26.47
N ALA A 140 -4.09 -3.18 27.11
CA ALA A 140 -2.77 -3.79 26.87
C ALA A 140 -2.66 -4.47 25.49
N PHE A 141 -3.79 -4.88 24.89
CA PHE A 141 -3.82 -5.51 23.57
C PHE A 141 -3.64 -4.50 22.43
N PHE A 142 -3.64 -3.20 22.69
CA PHE A 142 -3.51 -2.18 21.65
C PHE A 142 -2.24 -2.36 20.82
N LEU A 143 -1.08 -2.46 21.45
CA LEU A 143 0.20 -2.61 20.74
C LEU A 143 0.25 -3.89 19.88
N PRO A 144 0.04 -5.10 20.42
CA PRO A 144 0.12 -6.32 19.61
C PRO A 144 -0.94 -6.35 18.51
N PHE A 145 -2.17 -5.91 18.79
CA PHE A 145 -3.25 -5.89 17.81
C PHE A 145 -2.98 -4.91 16.68
N MET A 146 -2.68 -3.65 17.00
CA MET A 146 -2.46 -2.61 15.99
C MET A 146 -1.15 -2.82 15.22
N SER A 147 -0.11 -3.41 15.84
CA SER A 147 1.10 -3.81 15.10
C SER A 147 0.79 -4.89 14.07
N THR A 148 0.02 -5.92 14.46
CA THR A 148 -0.41 -6.97 13.53
C THR A 148 -1.29 -6.39 12.42
N PHE A 149 -2.17 -5.45 12.75
CA PHE A 149 -3.00 -4.77 11.77
C PHE A 149 -2.15 -3.96 10.77
N MET A 150 -1.15 -3.20 11.25
CA MET A 150 -0.26 -2.42 10.38
C MET A 150 0.59 -3.31 9.47
N VAL A 151 1.23 -4.36 10.03
CA VAL A 151 2.04 -5.31 9.27
C VAL A 151 1.16 -6.10 8.29
N GLY A 152 0.00 -6.56 8.73
CA GLY A 152 -0.98 -7.23 7.87
C GLY A 152 -1.43 -6.35 6.71
N THR A 153 -1.74 -5.08 6.98
CA THR A 153 -2.11 -4.11 5.94
C THR A 153 -0.98 -3.89 4.95
N ALA A 154 0.25 -3.64 5.42
CA ALA A 154 1.40 -3.42 4.54
C ALA A 154 1.63 -4.61 3.60
N ASN A 155 1.57 -5.83 4.14
CA ASN A 155 1.74 -7.05 3.33
C ASN A 155 0.54 -7.32 2.40
N SER A 156 -0.69 -6.97 2.79
CA SER A 156 -1.86 -7.10 1.93
C SER A 156 -1.78 -6.17 0.71
N TYR A 157 -1.32 -4.95 0.93
CA TYR A 157 -1.06 -4.00 -0.16
C TYR A 157 0.05 -4.52 -1.08
N ASN A 158 1.13 -5.06 -0.51
CA ASN A 158 2.21 -5.64 -1.30
C ASN A 158 1.77 -6.85 -2.14
N LEU A 159 0.95 -7.75 -1.60
CA LEU A 159 0.39 -8.88 -2.35
C LEU A 159 -0.59 -8.45 -3.45
N THR A 160 -1.25 -7.30 -3.30
CA THR A 160 -2.16 -6.75 -4.31
C THR A 160 -1.42 -6.10 -5.50
N ASP A 161 -0.12 -5.78 -5.36
CA ASP A 161 0.71 -5.20 -6.43
C ASP A 161 1.19 -6.28 -7.43
N GLY A 162 0.32 -7.20 -7.85
CA GLY A 162 0.66 -8.30 -8.75
C GLY A 162 0.38 -8.05 -10.23
N ILE A 163 -0.52 -7.11 -10.57
CA ILE A 163 -0.88 -6.75 -11.94
C ILE A 163 -0.89 -5.24 -12.16
N ASP A 164 -0.73 -4.84 -13.43
CA ASP A 164 -0.63 -3.41 -13.80
C ASP A 164 -1.81 -2.59 -13.27
N SER A 165 -1.51 -1.50 -12.59
CA SER A 165 -2.44 -0.49 -12.05
C SER A 165 -3.37 -0.94 -10.92
N LEU A 166 -3.42 -2.20 -10.54
CA LEU A 166 -4.38 -2.68 -9.54
C LEU A 166 -4.21 -1.94 -8.21
N LEU A 167 -3.05 -2.05 -7.59
CA LEU A 167 -2.80 -1.40 -6.31
C LEU A 167 -2.88 0.14 -6.40
N ALA A 168 -2.38 0.73 -7.49
CA ALA A 168 -2.43 2.18 -7.68
C ALA A 168 -3.88 2.70 -7.74
N SER A 169 -4.77 1.99 -8.45
CA SER A 169 -6.20 2.34 -8.57
C SER A 169 -6.90 2.25 -7.22
N VAL A 170 -6.79 1.11 -6.56
CA VAL A 170 -7.46 0.84 -5.27
C VAL A 170 -6.95 1.79 -4.20
N SER A 171 -5.63 2.01 -4.12
CA SER A 171 -5.03 2.97 -3.18
C SER A 171 -5.48 4.40 -3.42
N GLY A 172 -5.65 4.82 -4.69
CA GLY A 172 -6.19 6.12 -5.03
C GLY A 172 -7.62 6.32 -4.51
N ILE A 173 -8.47 5.29 -4.63
CA ILE A 173 -9.86 5.31 -4.15
C ILE A 173 -9.89 5.37 -2.61
N ILE A 174 -9.10 4.53 -1.93
CA ILE A 174 -8.98 4.54 -0.46
C ILE A 174 -8.48 5.91 0.02
N ALA A 175 -7.50 6.51 -0.67
CA ALA A 175 -7.00 7.84 -0.33
C ALA A 175 -8.09 8.91 -0.38
N ILE A 176 -9.03 8.83 -1.35
CA ILE A 176 -10.19 9.72 -1.41
C ILE A 176 -11.12 9.49 -0.20
N GLY A 177 -11.38 8.24 0.18
CA GLY A 177 -12.15 7.91 1.37
C GLY A 177 -11.54 8.50 2.64
N LEU A 178 -10.24 8.26 2.86
CA LEU A 178 -9.49 8.83 3.99
C LEU A 178 -9.46 10.36 3.95
N LEU A 179 -9.37 10.97 2.76
CA LEU A 179 -9.40 12.42 2.57
C LEU A 179 -10.73 13.01 3.03
N ILE A 180 -11.86 12.40 2.69
CA ILE A 180 -13.18 12.85 3.13
C ILE A 180 -13.28 12.77 4.66
N PHE A 181 -12.86 11.65 5.27
CA PHE A 181 -12.80 11.53 6.74
C PHE A 181 -11.89 12.59 7.38
N SER A 182 -10.74 12.88 6.76
CA SER A 182 -9.81 13.87 7.31
C SER A 182 -10.37 15.30 7.25
N PHE A 183 -11.14 15.65 6.21
CA PHE A 183 -11.86 16.91 6.13
C PHE A 183 -12.98 17.01 7.16
N GLN A 184 -13.79 15.95 7.33
CA GLN A 184 -14.86 15.92 8.32
C GLN A 184 -14.33 16.10 9.76
N LYS A 185 -13.14 15.53 10.04
CA LYS A 185 -12.49 15.64 11.34
C LYS A 185 -11.58 16.88 11.48
N GLU A 186 -11.63 17.79 10.53
CA GLU A 186 -10.83 19.04 10.49
C GLU A 186 -9.31 18.79 10.58
N ARG A 187 -8.84 17.60 10.15
CA ARG A 187 -7.43 17.22 10.15
C ARG A 187 -6.73 17.66 8.86
N TYR A 188 -6.71 18.97 8.60
CA TYR A 188 -6.23 19.56 7.34
C TYR A 188 -4.79 19.21 6.97
N MET A 189 -3.93 18.92 7.93
CA MET A 189 -2.58 18.42 7.66
C MET A 189 -2.59 17.05 7.00
N ILE A 190 -3.46 16.12 7.49
CA ILE A 190 -3.66 14.81 6.90
C ILE A 190 -4.30 14.95 5.52
N SER A 191 -5.30 15.83 5.38
CA SER A 191 -5.91 16.15 4.08
C SER A 191 -4.87 16.62 3.06
N PHE A 192 -3.95 17.48 3.48
CA PHE A 192 -2.86 17.96 2.62
C PHE A 192 -1.97 16.81 2.14
N PHE A 193 -1.55 15.93 3.05
CA PHE A 193 -0.75 14.75 2.69
C PHE A 193 -1.48 13.86 1.69
N LEU A 194 -2.76 13.55 1.97
CA LEU A 194 -3.57 12.67 1.11
C LEU A 194 -3.80 13.25 -0.28
N ILE A 195 -3.95 14.58 -0.42
CA ILE A 195 -4.03 15.23 -1.73
C ILE A 195 -2.69 15.10 -2.48
N CYS A 196 -1.56 15.38 -1.81
CA CYS A 196 -0.25 15.23 -2.42
C CYS A 196 0.01 13.75 -2.83
N PHE A 197 -0.36 12.80 -1.96
CA PHE A 197 -0.29 11.38 -2.27
C PHE A 197 -1.16 11.03 -3.49
N PHE A 198 -2.42 11.46 -3.51
CA PHE A 198 -3.35 11.18 -4.60
C PHE A 198 -2.83 11.70 -5.94
N ILE A 199 -2.30 12.92 -5.98
CA ILE A 199 -1.70 13.49 -7.20
C ILE A 199 -0.50 12.64 -7.65
N SER A 200 0.35 12.24 -6.72
CA SER A 200 1.57 11.49 -7.02
C SER A 200 1.27 10.06 -7.48
N ILE A 201 0.34 9.36 -6.81
CA ILE A 201 -0.07 7.99 -7.20
C ILE A 201 -0.84 7.99 -8.52
N THR A 202 -1.63 9.04 -8.80
CA THR A 202 -2.31 9.19 -10.09
C THR A 202 -1.30 9.39 -11.21
N SER A 203 -0.23 10.15 -10.99
CA SER A 203 0.87 10.30 -11.96
C SER A 203 1.56 8.96 -12.22
N PHE A 204 1.76 8.14 -11.17
CA PHE A 204 2.26 6.76 -11.30
C PHE A 204 1.29 5.88 -12.09
N TYR A 205 -0.01 5.94 -11.78
CA TYR A 205 -1.04 5.15 -12.45
C TYR A 205 -0.97 5.28 -13.97
N PHE A 206 -0.83 6.49 -14.51
CA PHE A 206 -0.74 6.69 -15.96
C PHE A 206 0.49 6.04 -16.60
N LEU A 207 1.58 5.86 -15.85
CA LEU A 207 2.80 5.18 -16.32
C LEU A 207 2.77 3.67 -16.09
N ASN A 208 1.90 3.22 -15.22
CA ASN A 208 1.72 1.80 -14.90
C ASN A 208 0.50 1.18 -15.62
N TYR A 209 -0.37 2.02 -16.21
CA TYR A 209 -1.58 1.57 -16.90
C TYR A 209 -1.26 0.93 -18.26
N ASN A 210 -1.82 -0.27 -18.48
CA ASN A 210 -1.87 -0.96 -19.77
C ASN A 210 -0.51 -1.12 -20.46
N LYS A 211 0.36 -1.94 -19.92
CA LYS A 211 1.79 -2.17 -20.17
C LYS A 211 2.63 -1.21 -19.34
N ALA A 212 2.83 -1.60 -18.09
CA ALA A 212 3.60 -0.81 -17.15
C ALA A 212 4.97 -0.39 -17.73
N VAL A 213 5.20 0.90 -17.71
CA VAL A 213 6.51 1.49 -18.06
C VAL A 213 7.44 1.43 -16.87
N ILE A 214 6.88 1.34 -15.64
CA ILE A 214 7.58 1.27 -14.38
C ILE A 214 6.71 0.56 -13.34
N PHE A 215 7.32 -0.29 -12.52
CA PHE A 215 6.68 -0.93 -11.36
C PHE A 215 6.95 -0.14 -10.08
N MET A 216 6.01 -0.21 -9.11
CA MET A 216 6.21 0.49 -7.85
C MET A 216 7.22 -0.21 -6.93
N GLY A 217 7.29 -1.52 -7.00
CA GLY A 217 8.12 -2.37 -6.14
C GLY A 217 7.61 -2.46 -4.71
N ASP A 218 8.26 -3.30 -3.91
CA ASP A 218 8.01 -3.44 -2.48
C ASP A 218 8.23 -2.11 -1.74
N THR A 219 9.12 -1.27 -2.28
CA THR A 219 9.38 0.12 -1.85
C THR A 219 8.11 0.95 -1.74
N GLY A 220 7.21 0.83 -2.72
CA GLY A 220 5.95 1.58 -2.76
C GLY A 220 4.81 0.87 -2.06
N SER A 221 4.60 -0.39 -2.37
CA SER A 221 3.43 -1.15 -1.93
C SER A 221 3.35 -1.32 -0.41
N LEU A 222 4.45 -1.70 0.25
CA LEU A 222 4.51 -1.78 1.73
C LEU A 222 4.26 -0.43 2.39
N ALA A 223 4.84 0.62 1.83
CA ALA A 223 4.73 1.96 2.37
C ALA A 223 3.27 2.46 2.35
N ILE A 224 2.54 2.26 1.24
CA ILE A 224 1.13 2.69 1.13
C ILE A 224 0.29 2.04 2.25
N GLY A 225 0.39 0.72 2.43
CA GLY A 225 -0.37 0.03 3.46
C GLY A 225 -0.07 0.55 4.86
N ALA A 226 1.20 0.75 5.19
CA ALA A 226 1.62 1.27 6.49
C ALA A 226 1.14 2.71 6.74
N VAL A 227 1.28 3.61 5.75
CA VAL A 227 0.87 5.01 5.92
C VAL A 227 -0.65 5.16 6.01
N PHE A 228 -1.43 4.38 5.28
CA PHE A 228 -2.89 4.41 5.41
C PHE A 228 -3.36 3.85 6.75
N CYS A 229 -2.72 2.78 7.23
CA CYS A 229 -2.99 2.25 8.56
C CYS A 229 -2.73 3.32 9.64
N ILE A 230 -1.58 3.99 9.63
CA ILE A 230 -1.29 5.02 10.64
C ILE A 230 -2.22 6.23 10.51
N ILE A 231 -2.56 6.67 9.31
CA ILE A 231 -3.54 7.75 9.08
C ILE A 231 -4.91 7.35 9.66
N SER A 232 -5.34 6.11 9.49
CA SER A 232 -6.59 5.64 10.09
C SER A 232 -6.60 5.71 11.61
N ILE A 233 -5.46 5.42 12.24
CA ILE A 233 -5.28 5.54 13.70
C ILE A 233 -5.33 7.02 14.12
N LEU A 234 -4.62 7.90 13.41
CA LEU A 234 -4.59 9.33 13.70
C LEU A 234 -5.96 10.02 13.48
N LEU A 235 -6.80 9.44 12.64
CA LEU A 235 -8.18 9.86 12.39
C LEU A 235 -9.21 9.17 13.30
N ASP A 236 -8.81 8.24 14.17
CA ASP A 236 -9.71 7.40 14.97
C ASP A 236 -10.75 6.64 14.14
N ILE A 237 -10.33 6.09 12.97
CA ILE A 237 -11.19 5.36 12.03
C ILE A 237 -10.62 4.00 11.61
N PRO A 238 -9.82 3.26 12.41
CA PRO A 238 -9.22 2.02 11.94
C PRO A 238 -10.25 0.97 11.53
N PHE A 239 -11.45 0.97 12.13
CA PHE A 239 -12.54 0.09 11.74
C PHE A 239 -13.04 0.37 10.30
N TYR A 240 -13.30 1.64 9.97
CA TYR A 240 -13.73 2.01 8.62
C TYR A 240 -12.63 1.74 7.59
N PHE A 241 -11.38 2.00 7.94
CA PHE A 241 -10.24 1.69 7.08
C PHE A 241 -10.11 0.17 6.83
N MET A 242 -10.37 -0.67 7.84
CA MET A 242 -10.41 -2.12 7.67
C MET A 242 -11.46 -2.54 6.65
N ILE A 243 -12.67 -1.93 6.68
CA ILE A 243 -13.72 -2.20 5.70
C ILE A 243 -13.29 -1.74 4.30
N MET A 244 -12.73 -0.53 4.17
CA MET A 244 -12.21 -0.03 2.90
C MET A 244 -11.09 -0.92 2.32
N SER A 245 -10.34 -1.64 3.16
CA SER A 245 -9.25 -2.51 2.71
C SER A 245 -9.65 -3.99 2.55
N ILE A 246 -10.95 -4.33 2.61
CA ILE A 246 -11.41 -5.72 2.48
C ILE A 246 -10.90 -6.41 1.22
N PRO A 247 -10.95 -5.82 0.01
CA PRO A 247 -10.43 -6.48 -1.19
C PRO A 247 -8.95 -6.84 -1.10
N LEU A 248 -8.14 -5.98 -0.48
CA LEU A 248 -6.71 -6.21 -0.30
C LEU A 248 -6.44 -7.28 0.76
N PHE A 249 -7.18 -7.28 1.87
CA PHE A 249 -7.11 -8.37 2.85
C PHE A 249 -7.57 -9.70 2.26
N PHE A 250 -8.55 -9.70 1.37
CA PHE A 250 -9.01 -10.89 0.69
C PHE A 250 -7.90 -11.53 -0.16
N GLU A 251 -7.07 -10.73 -0.84
CA GLU A 251 -5.88 -11.22 -1.55
C GLU A 251 -4.95 -12.01 -0.60
N THR A 252 -4.65 -11.44 0.56
CA THR A 252 -3.82 -12.10 1.58
C THR A 252 -4.47 -13.37 2.14
N ILE A 253 -5.77 -13.32 2.42
CA ILE A 253 -6.51 -14.48 2.92
C ILE A 253 -6.49 -15.62 1.91
N THR A 254 -6.68 -15.34 0.63
CA THR A 254 -6.62 -16.37 -0.43
C THR A 254 -5.24 -17.00 -0.54
N ASP A 255 -4.17 -16.21 -0.36
CA ASP A 255 -2.80 -16.74 -0.35
C ASP A 255 -2.56 -17.66 0.87
N ILE A 256 -2.94 -17.23 2.07
CA ILE A 256 -2.83 -18.03 3.29
C ILE A 256 -3.64 -19.34 3.16
N LEU A 257 -4.86 -19.27 2.66
CA LEU A 257 -5.72 -20.43 2.45
C LEU A 257 -5.11 -21.39 1.43
N GLN A 258 -4.61 -20.88 0.31
CA GLN A 258 -3.95 -21.68 -0.72
C GLN A 258 -2.76 -22.45 -0.17
N VAL A 259 -1.84 -21.75 0.53
CA VAL A 259 -0.64 -22.37 1.10
C VAL A 259 -0.99 -23.41 2.17
N THR A 260 -1.95 -23.08 3.02
CA THR A 260 -2.41 -24.00 4.08
C THR A 260 -3.06 -25.24 3.49
N TYR A 261 -3.99 -25.07 2.57
CA TYR A 261 -4.68 -26.18 1.90
C TYR A 261 -3.72 -27.07 1.11
N PHE A 262 -2.78 -26.47 0.37
CA PHE A 262 -1.77 -27.18 -0.38
C PHE A 262 -0.90 -28.09 0.51
N LYS A 263 -0.48 -27.55 1.67
CA LYS A 263 0.30 -28.34 2.65
C LYS A 263 -0.53 -29.47 3.27
N MET A 264 -1.77 -29.20 3.68
CA MET A 264 -2.66 -30.19 4.31
C MET A 264 -3.05 -31.32 3.35
N THR A 265 -3.24 -31.01 2.07
CA THR A 265 -3.70 -31.97 1.04
C THR A 265 -2.57 -32.59 0.23
N LYS A 266 -1.30 -32.30 0.60
CA LYS A 266 -0.10 -32.80 -0.07
C LYS A 266 -0.09 -32.48 -1.58
N GLY A 267 -0.43 -31.26 -1.96
CA GLY A 267 -0.27 -30.74 -3.31
C GLY A 267 -1.56 -30.36 -4.06
N LYS A 268 -2.75 -30.50 -3.47
CA LYS A 268 -3.98 -30.00 -4.10
C LYS A 268 -4.09 -28.48 -3.96
N ARG A 269 -4.57 -27.82 -4.99
CA ARG A 269 -4.81 -26.37 -5.00
C ARG A 269 -6.27 -26.06 -4.71
N LEU A 270 -6.53 -25.03 -3.90
CA LEU A 270 -7.88 -24.50 -3.66
C LEU A 270 -8.30 -23.54 -4.78
N PHE A 271 -7.39 -22.63 -5.12
CA PHE A 271 -7.51 -21.71 -6.26
C PHE A 271 -6.54 -22.16 -7.36
N LEU A 272 -6.79 -21.79 -8.61
CA LEU A 272 -5.86 -22.06 -9.72
C LEU A 272 -4.48 -21.47 -9.42
N MET A 273 -4.47 -20.25 -8.88
CA MET A 273 -3.29 -19.54 -8.36
C MET A 273 -3.73 -18.60 -7.24
N ALA A 274 -2.84 -18.25 -6.32
CA ALA A 274 -3.01 -17.19 -5.33
C ALA A 274 -1.87 -16.17 -5.48
N PRO A 275 -2.11 -14.89 -5.16
CA PRO A 275 -3.35 -14.26 -4.72
C PRO A 275 -4.51 -14.32 -5.75
N PHE A 276 -5.73 -13.85 -5.35
CA PHE A 276 -6.96 -14.08 -6.10
C PHE A 276 -6.99 -13.41 -7.49
N HIS A 277 -6.36 -12.26 -7.65
CA HIS A 277 -6.25 -11.62 -8.97
C HIS A 277 -5.59 -12.55 -10.00
N HIS A 278 -4.58 -13.34 -9.62
CA HIS A 278 -3.97 -14.34 -10.52
C HIS A 278 -4.91 -15.52 -10.84
N HIS A 279 -5.81 -15.88 -9.91
CA HIS A 279 -6.86 -16.84 -10.19
C HIS A 279 -7.78 -16.33 -11.30
N LEU A 280 -8.15 -15.05 -11.26
CA LEU A 280 -8.98 -14.41 -12.29
C LEU A 280 -8.26 -14.33 -13.65
N GLU A 281 -6.94 -14.04 -13.66
CA GLU A 281 -6.15 -14.08 -14.89
C GLU A 281 -6.18 -15.48 -15.54
N LEU A 282 -6.02 -16.54 -14.74
CA LEU A 282 -6.09 -17.93 -15.23
C LEU A 282 -7.51 -18.35 -15.68
N LEU A 283 -8.55 -17.66 -15.23
CA LEU A 283 -9.92 -17.81 -15.75
C LEU A 283 -10.14 -17.04 -17.07
N GLY A 284 -9.11 -16.30 -17.55
CA GLY A 284 -9.15 -15.59 -18.83
C GLY A 284 -9.55 -14.11 -18.74
N TYR A 285 -9.70 -13.55 -17.54
CA TYR A 285 -9.91 -12.10 -17.38
C TYR A 285 -8.60 -11.35 -17.65
N ASN A 286 -8.68 -10.25 -18.39
CA ASN A 286 -7.52 -9.38 -18.59
C ASN A 286 -7.30 -8.47 -17.38
N GLU A 287 -6.07 -8.00 -17.17
CA GLU A 287 -5.68 -7.15 -16.03
C GLU A 287 -6.54 -5.90 -15.87
N LYS A 288 -6.95 -5.25 -16.98
CA LYS A 288 -7.82 -4.07 -16.94
C LYS A 288 -9.20 -4.40 -16.36
N THR A 289 -9.77 -5.54 -16.74
CA THR A 289 -11.07 -5.98 -16.22
C THR A 289 -10.96 -6.28 -14.73
N ILE A 290 -9.90 -6.96 -14.30
CA ILE A 290 -9.66 -7.27 -12.89
C ILE A 290 -9.51 -5.97 -12.10
N THR A 291 -8.67 -5.05 -12.56
CA THR A 291 -8.47 -3.73 -11.94
C THR A 291 -9.79 -2.94 -11.86
N ALA A 292 -10.63 -2.98 -12.91
CA ALA A 292 -11.92 -2.30 -12.90
C ALA A 292 -12.89 -2.92 -11.89
N ILE A 293 -12.94 -4.26 -11.77
CA ILE A 293 -13.78 -4.97 -10.79
C ILE A 293 -13.35 -4.59 -9.36
N PHE A 294 -12.07 -4.68 -9.04
CA PHE A 294 -11.55 -4.31 -7.72
C PHE A 294 -11.81 -2.84 -7.40
N SER A 295 -11.59 -1.95 -8.38
CA SER A 295 -11.86 -0.51 -8.22
C SER A 295 -13.35 -0.23 -7.95
N LEU A 296 -14.25 -0.92 -8.64
CA LEU A 296 -15.70 -0.79 -8.42
C LEU A 296 -16.09 -1.26 -7.02
N ILE A 297 -15.60 -2.41 -6.59
CA ILE A 297 -15.82 -2.93 -5.23
C ILE A 297 -15.30 -1.92 -4.21
N GLU A 298 -14.11 -1.37 -4.43
CA GLU A 298 -13.51 -0.39 -3.52
C GLU A 298 -14.34 0.89 -3.42
N ILE A 299 -14.84 1.42 -4.54
CA ILE A 299 -15.74 2.59 -4.55
C ILE A 299 -16.98 2.31 -3.71
N ILE A 300 -17.59 1.13 -3.88
CA ILE A 300 -18.78 0.72 -3.11
C ILE A 300 -18.46 0.67 -1.60
N LEU A 301 -17.32 0.10 -1.22
CA LEU A 301 -16.90 0.00 0.18
C LEU A 301 -16.60 1.37 0.79
N VAL A 302 -15.93 2.26 0.06
CA VAL A 302 -15.70 3.64 0.51
C VAL A 302 -17.02 4.36 0.74
N ILE A 303 -17.96 4.32 -0.23
CA ILE A 303 -19.29 4.94 -0.08
C ILE A 303 -20.04 4.32 1.11
N PHE A 304 -20.00 3.01 1.26
CA PHE A 304 -20.61 2.32 2.39
C PHE A 304 -20.02 2.78 3.74
N CYS A 305 -18.70 2.94 3.84
CA CYS A 305 -18.05 3.46 5.04
C CYS A 305 -18.49 4.89 5.36
N LEU A 306 -18.57 5.75 4.35
CA LEU A 306 -19.02 7.14 4.53
C LEU A 306 -20.47 7.20 4.98
N PHE A 307 -21.32 6.33 4.46
CA PHE A 307 -22.71 6.18 4.91
C PHE A 307 -22.80 5.68 6.35
N LEU A 308 -22.06 4.62 6.72
CA LEU A 308 -22.01 4.11 8.09
C LEU A 308 -21.50 5.16 9.09
N ALA A 309 -20.58 6.01 8.67
CA ALA A 309 -20.04 7.09 9.48
C ALA A 309 -20.98 8.31 9.57
N LYS A 310 -22.14 8.25 8.92
CA LYS A 310 -23.14 9.37 8.85
C LYS A 310 -22.52 10.67 8.30
N ILE A 311 -21.66 10.53 7.27
CA ILE A 311 -21.01 11.67 6.59
C ILE A 311 -21.91 12.25 5.49
N PHE A 312 -22.87 11.47 5.01
CA PHE A 312 -23.92 11.87 4.08
C PHE A 312 -25.27 11.86 4.78
#